data_917f06af701488f164496a844c80fbc9
#
_entry.id   917f06af701488f164496a844c80fbc9
#
_cell.length_a   1.000
_cell.length_b   1.000
_cell.length_c   1.000
_cell.angle_alpha   90.00
_cell.angle_beta   90.00
_cell.angle_gamma   90.00
#
_symmetry.space_group_name_H-M   'P 1'
#
loop_
_entity.id
_entity.type
_entity.pdbx_description
1 polymer ?
#
loop_
_entity_poly.entity_id
_entity_poly.type
_entity_poly.pdbx_seq_one_letter_code
_entity_poly.pdbx_strand_id
1 'polypeptide(L)'
;MKINRMIGILSLLLQREKVTTPELAEHFEVSKRTIIRDIDALCQAGIPICTTQGTGGGIRIMDGYRMDRTVLTSKDMQMIMAGLRSLDSVSGSHYYSQLMEKIKAGSSNFIGGNDTILIDLSSWDKESISEKITLIQTAIDTKRAICFDYYSPKAESARLIDPYYLIFKWSSWYVWGFCRGKQDFRMFKLNRMDRLELSAEPIANREIRFPEFEIKTFFPANVHLKAAFDPSMKWHLIENYGSSSFTIQEDDSLLFEMDMDENGVIAWLLSCGDKVTVLEPQSVKEKMLQVASAIASKYQE
;
A
#
# COMPACT_ATOMS: atom_id res chain seq x y z
N MET A 1 -37.49 -12.85 8.97
CA MET A 1 -36.58 -13.24 10.05
C MET A 1 -36.35 -12.05 10.99
N LYS A 2 -36.29 -12.25 12.32
CA LYS A 2 -36.31 -11.18 13.34
C LYS A 2 -35.15 -10.19 13.18
N ILE A 3 -33.92 -10.67 13.02
CA ILE A 3 -32.70 -9.82 12.94
C ILE A 3 -32.72 -8.86 11.74
N ASN A 4 -33.09 -9.35 10.54
CA ASN A 4 -33.14 -8.51 9.35
C ASN A 4 -34.17 -7.37 9.51
N ARG A 5 -35.30 -7.64 10.18
CA ARG A 5 -36.31 -6.62 10.48
C ARG A 5 -35.80 -5.61 11.48
N MET A 6 -35.12 -6.02 12.55
CA MET A 6 -34.53 -5.10 13.56
C MET A 6 -33.49 -4.18 12.90
N ILE A 7 -32.65 -4.70 12.02
CA ILE A 7 -31.68 -3.88 11.25
C ILE A 7 -32.42 -2.90 10.32
N GLY A 8 -33.50 -3.35 9.66
CA GLY A 8 -34.32 -2.49 8.81
C GLY A 8 -35.02 -1.37 9.60
N ILE A 9 -35.57 -1.67 10.77
CA ILE A 9 -36.18 -0.68 11.68
C ILE A 9 -35.12 0.35 12.08
N LEU A 10 -33.92 -0.07 12.52
CA LEU A 10 -32.84 0.79 12.89
C LEU A 10 -32.40 1.69 11.72
N SER A 11 -32.27 1.14 10.53
CA SER A 11 -31.92 1.90 9.31
C SER A 11 -32.94 2.99 9.00
N LEU A 12 -34.24 2.71 9.13
CA LEU A 12 -35.29 3.70 8.92
C LEU A 12 -35.27 4.79 9.97
N LEU A 13 -35.05 4.44 11.25
CA LEU A 13 -34.94 5.40 12.35
C LEU A 13 -33.70 6.31 12.26
N LEU A 14 -32.63 5.83 11.62
CA LEU A 14 -31.43 6.63 11.36
C LEU A 14 -31.59 7.59 10.16
N GLN A 15 -32.48 7.26 9.22
CA GLN A 15 -32.72 8.07 8.02
C GLN A 15 -33.86 9.08 8.18
N ARG A 16 -34.78 8.83 9.07
CA ARG A 16 -35.98 9.68 9.29
C ARG A 16 -35.99 10.23 10.68
N GLU A 17 -36.41 11.48 10.81
CA GLU A 17 -36.50 12.16 12.08
C GLU A 17 -37.49 11.48 13.05
N LYS A 18 -38.55 10.87 12.51
CA LYS A 18 -39.60 10.16 13.25
C LYS A 18 -40.34 9.16 12.36
N VAL A 19 -40.70 7.99 12.90
CA VAL A 19 -41.52 6.96 12.23
C VAL A 19 -42.56 6.43 13.21
N THR A 20 -43.78 6.14 12.75
CA THR A 20 -44.83 5.61 13.63
C THR A 20 -44.83 4.08 13.65
N THR A 21 -45.39 3.48 14.75
CA THR A 21 -45.56 2.02 14.85
C THR A 21 -46.41 1.43 13.71
N PRO A 22 -47.52 2.10 13.28
CA PRO A 22 -48.30 1.63 12.12
C PRO A 22 -47.49 1.60 10.83
N GLU A 23 -46.69 2.64 10.50
CA GLU A 23 -45.84 2.70 9.31
C GLU A 23 -44.83 1.58 9.31
N LEU A 24 -44.17 1.29 10.45
CA LEU A 24 -43.23 0.20 10.58
C LEU A 24 -43.93 -1.16 10.42
N ALA A 25 -45.12 -1.31 10.99
CA ALA A 25 -45.90 -2.55 10.90
C ALA A 25 -46.33 -2.85 9.46
N GLU A 26 -46.73 -1.83 8.71
CA GLU A 26 -47.05 -1.91 7.29
C GLU A 26 -45.81 -2.21 6.42
N HIS A 27 -44.73 -1.44 6.65
CA HIS A 27 -43.47 -1.60 5.86
C HIS A 27 -42.84 -2.96 5.99
N PHE A 28 -42.93 -3.58 7.19
CA PHE A 28 -42.33 -4.92 7.44
C PHE A 28 -43.35 -6.05 7.41
N GLU A 29 -44.61 -5.76 7.06
CA GLU A 29 -45.70 -6.74 6.97
C GLU A 29 -45.88 -7.57 8.25
N VAL A 30 -45.86 -6.91 9.42
CA VAL A 30 -45.97 -7.53 10.74
C VAL A 30 -46.95 -6.79 11.64
N SER A 31 -47.41 -7.44 12.74
CA SER A 31 -48.27 -6.79 13.69
C SER A 31 -47.56 -5.64 14.45
N LYS A 32 -48.33 -4.61 14.87
CA LYS A 32 -47.84 -3.52 15.76
C LYS A 32 -47.16 -4.07 17.03
N ARG A 33 -47.68 -5.17 17.57
CA ARG A 33 -47.09 -5.87 18.73
C ARG A 33 -45.71 -6.42 18.46
N THR A 34 -45.46 -6.92 17.23
CA THR A 34 -44.16 -7.41 16.81
C THR A 34 -43.16 -6.23 16.73
N ILE A 35 -43.54 -5.10 16.17
CA ILE A 35 -42.70 -3.90 16.09
C ILE A 35 -42.33 -3.42 17.49
N ILE A 36 -43.27 -3.34 18.43
CA ILE A 36 -42.99 -2.92 19.82
C ILE A 36 -41.95 -3.84 20.47
N ARG A 37 -42.09 -5.16 20.31
CA ARG A 37 -41.10 -6.12 20.83
C ARG A 37 -39.73 -5.99 20.19
N ASP A 38 -39.66 -5.64 18.90
CA ASP A 38 -38.39 -5.43 18.21
C ASP A 38 -37.73 -4.13 18.65
N ILE A 39 -38.53 -3.06 18.92
CA ILE A 39 -38.04 -1.80 19.49
C ILE A 39 -37.53 -2.02 20.93
N ASP A 40 -38.26 -2.76 21.77
CA ASP A 40 -37.81 -3.09 23.10
C ASP A 40 -36.46 -3.86 23.06
N ALA A 41 -36.32 -4.78 22.11
CA ALA A 41 -35.06 -5.54 21.93
C ALA A 41 -33.91 -4.63 21.47
N LEU A 42 -34.18 -3.63 20.62
CA LEU A 42 -33.18 -2.63 20.23
C LEU A 42 -32.78 -1.73 21.41
N CYS A 43 -33.76 -1.31 22.25
CA CYS A 43 -33.48 -0.58 23.48
C CYS A 43 -32.61 -1.40 24.45
N GLN A 44 -32.91 -2.70 24.63
CA GLN A 44 -32.12 -3.61 25.45
C GLN A 44 -30.70 -3.81 24.90
N ALA A 45 -30.52 -3.70 23.58
CA ALA A 45 -29.21 -3.73 22.92
C ALA A 45 -28.45 -2.40 23.03
N GLY A 46 -28.96 -1.41 23.82
CA GLY A 46 -28.28 -0.14 24.07
C GLY A 46 -28.59 0.97 23.09
N ILE A 47 -29.58 0.80 22.18
CA ILE A 47 -30.00 1.85 21.25
C ILE A 47 -31.04 2.77 21.96
N PRO A 48 -30.72 4.05 22.19
CA PRO A 48 -31.65 4.96 22.89
C PRO A 48 -32.80 5.41 21.96
N ILE A 49 -33.87 4.62 21.95
CA ILE A 49 -35.09 4.94 21.20
C ILE A 49 -36.10 5.57 22.11
N CYS A 50 -36.62 6.72 21.71
CA CYS A 50 -37.77 7.41 22.36
C CYS A 50 -39.04 7.07 21.62
N THR A 51 -40.10 6.76 22.40
CA THR A 51 -41.43 6.57 21.89
C THR A 51 -42.36 7.65 22.53
N THR A 52 -43.00 8.47 21.71
CA THR A 52 -43.99 9.47 22.16
C THR A 52 -45.38 9.05 21.69
N GLN A 53 -46.38 9.12 22.62
CA GLN A 53 -47.79 8.82 22.34
C GLN A 53 -48.58 10.11 22.03
N GLY A 54 -49.68 9.96 21.31
CA GLY A 54 -50.60 11.03 21.01
C GLY A 54 -50.57 11.54 19.57
N THR A 55 -51.34 12.60 19.30
CA THR A 55 -51.45 13.23 17.97
C THR A 55 -50.10 13.89 17.64
N GLY A 56 -49.36 13.31 16.70
CA GLY A 56 -47.99 13.72 16.38
C GLY A 56 -46.90 12.92 17.07
N GLY A 57 -47.25 11.88 17.85
CA GLY A 57 -46.31 10.92 18.43
C GLY A 57 -45.61 10.04 17.39
N GLY A 58 -44.61 9.30 17.82
CA GLY A 58 -43.84 8.37 16.99
C GLY A 58 -42.63 7.86 17.72
N ILE A 59 -41.86 7.09 16.98
CA ILE A 59 -40.63 6.44 17.43
C ILE A 59 -39.48 7.17 16.78
N ARG A 60 -38.47 7.57 17.56
CA ARG A 60 -37.28 8.24 17.08
C ARG A 60 -36.07 7.81 17.90
N ILE A 61 -34.89 7.94 17.34
CA ILE A 61 -33.67 7.87 18.13
C ILE A 61 -33.49 9.18 18.89
N MET A 62 -33.01 9.14 20.13
CA MET A 62 -32.80 10.36 20.96
C MET A 62 -31.84 11.31 20.24
N ASP A 63 -32.16 12.63 20.34
CA ASP A 63 -31.34 13.69 19.78
C ASP A 63 -29.93 13.62 20.40
N GLY A 64 -28.90 13.68 19.55
CA GLY A 64 -27.50 13.53 19.98
C GLY A 64 -26.98 12.09 20.03
N TYR A 65 -27.86 11.08 19.89
CA TYR A 65 -27.39 9.74 19.67
C TYR A 65 -26.90 9.59 18.22
N ARG A 66 -25.61 9.65 18.05
CA ARG A 66 -24.95 9.11 16.87
C ARG A 66 -24.48 7.71 17.28
N MET A 67 -24.96 6.70 16.57
CA MET A 67 -24.30 5.40 16.65
C MET A 67 -22.83 5.69 16.39
N ASP A 68 -21.98 5.45 17.40
CA ASP A 68 -20.54 5.67 17.28
C ASP A 68 -20.06 4.83 16.09
N ARG A 69 -20.02 5.46 14.92
CA ARG A 69 -19.65 4.80 13.65
C ARG A 69 -18.19 4.49 13.59
N THR A 70 -17.44 4.94 14.60
CA THR A 70 -16.01 4.78 14.61
C THR A 70 -15.54 4.33 15.98
N VAL A 71 -15.25 3.05 16.07
CA VAL A 71 -14.36 2.50 17.09
C VAL A 71 -12.93 3.07 16.93
N LEU A 72 -12.74 4.06 16.02
CA LEU A 72 -11.46 4.68 15.73
C LEU A 72 -11.17 5.77 16.76
N THR A 73 -10.05 5.64 17.44
CA THR A 73 -9.53 6.69 18.32
C THR A 73 -9.02 7.88 17.48
N SER A 74 -8.83 9.04 18.12
CA SER A 74 -8.19 10.19 17.45
C SER A 74 -6.82 9.83 16.87
N LYS A 75 -6.08 8.93 17.50
CA LYS A 75 -4.80 8.42 17.04
C LYS A 75 -4.95 7.55 15.79
N ASP A 76 -5.96 6.67 15.76
CA ASP A 76 -6.24 5.84 14.59
C ASP A 76 -6.61 6.70 13.38
N MET A 77 -7.45 7.73 13.62
CA MET A 77 -7.81 8.68 12.57
C MET A 77 -6.59 9.44 12.04
N GLN A 78 -5.67 9.88 12.90
CA GLN A 78 -4.42 10.54 12.49
C GLN A 78 -3.56 9.62 11.62
N MET A 79 -3.42 8.34 11.99
CA MET A 79 -2.66 7.36 11.20
C MET A 79 -3.30 7.10 9.84
N ILE A 80 -4.64 6.97 9.78
CA ILE A 80 -5.36 6.84 8.52
C ILE A 80 -5.13 8.06 7.63
N MET A 81 -5.20 9.26 8.20
CA MET A 81 -4.99 10.51 7.47
C MET A 81 -3.56 10.66 6.97
N ALA A 82 -2.56 10.28 7.75
CA ALA A 82 -1.16 10.25 7.30
C ALA A 82 -0.99 9.31 6.10
N GLY A 83 -1.60 8.12 6.14
CA GLY A 83 -1.62 7.18 5.03
C GLY A 83 -2.30 7.72 3.76
N LEU A 84 -3.46 8.40 3.91
CA LEU A 84 -4.17 8.99 2.77
C LEU A 84 -3.39 10.15 2.14
N ARG A 85 -2.75 11.01 2.94
CA ARG A 85 -1.87 12.08 2.43
C ARG A 85 -0.68 11.55 1.64
N SER A 86 -0.14 10.40 2.05
CA SER A 86 0.99 9.79 1.33
C SER A 86 0.62 9.40 -0.10
N LEU A 87 -0.64 9.06 -0.36
CA LEU A 87 -1.13 8.76 -1.71
C LEU A 87 -1.26 10.03 -2.56
N ASP A 88 -1.66 11.18 -1.98
CA ASP A 88 -1.68 12.47 -2.71
C ASP A 88 -0.28 12.93 -3.11
N SER A 89 0.78 12.57 -2.36
CA SER A 89 2.16 12.93 -2.70
C SER A 89 2.62 12.35 -4.04
N VAL A 90 2.00 11.26 -4.47
CA VAL A 90 2.34 10.53 -5.69
C VAL A 90 1.37 10.82 -6.83
N SER A 91 0.06 10.86 -6.55
CA SER A 91 -0.97 10.97 -7.59
C SER A 91 -1.04 12.36 -8.23
N GLY A 92 -0.41 13.38 -7.62
CA GLY A 92 -0.56 14.78 -8.04
C GLY A 92 -2.00 15.30 -7.94
N SER A 93 -2.93 14.47 -7.47
CA SER A 93 -4.33 14.83 -7.24
C SER A 93 -4.55 15.23 -5.78
N HIS A 94 -5.52 16.11 -5.53
CA HIS A 94 -5.96 16.43 -4.17
C HIS A 94 -7.15 15.58 -3.73
N TYR A 95 -7.34 14.41 -4.33
CA TYR A 95 -8.49 13.56 -4.08
C TYR A 95 -8.58 13.10 -2.62
N TYR A 96 -7.47 12.61 -2.08
CA TYR A 96 -7.42 12.16 -0.69
C TYR A 96 -7.49 13.33 0.29
N SER A 97 -6.92 14.48 -0.05
CA SER A 97 -7.07 15.72 0.72
C SER A 97 -8.54 16.18 0.80
N GLN A 98 -9.28 16.12 -0.30
CA GLN A 98 -10.73 16.41 -0.31
C GLN A 98 -11.54 15.38 0.49
N LEU A 99 -11.17 14.09 0.42
CA LEU A 99 -11.79 13.05 1.23
C LEU A 99 -11.55 13.30 2.72
N MET A 100 -10.34 13.71 3.09
CA MET A 100 -9.99 14.07 4.47
C MET A 100 -10.82 15.23 5.00
N GLU A 101 -11.05 16.28 4.19
CA GLU A 101 -11.91 17.40 4.57
C GLU A 101 -13.37 16.94 4.84
N LYS A 102 -13.90 16.03 4.01
CA LYS A 102 -15.23 15.44 4.24
C LYS A 102 -15.28 14.59 5.52
N ILE A 103 -14.24 13.83 5.81
CA ILE A 103 -14.13 13.02 7.05
C ILE A 103 -14.08 13.93 8.26
N LYS A 104 -13.28 15.02 8.23
CA LYS A 104 -13.19 16.03 9.29
C LYS A 104 -14.54 16.70 9.55
N ALA A 105 -15.21 17.14 8.50
CA ALA A 105 -16.51 17.81 8.59
C ALA A 105 -17.59 16.89 9.18
N GLY A 106 -17.49 15.58 8.99
CA GLY A 106 -18.40 14.57 9.55
C GLY A 106 -18.12 14.14 10.99
N SER A 107 -17.00 14.57 11.58
CA SER A 107 -16.55 14.13 12.91
C SER A 107 -16.52 15.32 13.89
N SER A 108 -17.53 15.44 14.76
CA SER A 108 -17.63 16.53 15.74
C SER A 108 -16.52 16.55 16.81
N ASN A 109 -15.73 15.50 16.94
CA ASN A 109 -14.65 15.35 17.92
C ASN A 109 -13.24 15.38 17.30
N PHE A 110 -13.11 15.85 16.07
CA PHE A 110 -11.81 15.97 15.45
C PHE A 110 -11.10 17.23 15.97
N ILE A 111 -10.41 17.11 17.10
CA ILE A 111 -9.43 18.12 17.54
C ILE A 111 -8.21 17.90 16.65
N GLY A 112 -7.87 18.89 15.83
CA GLY A 112 -6.69 18.87 14.96
C GLY A 112 -5.45 18.54 15.79
N GLY A 113 -5.01 17.29 15.73
CA GLY A 113 -3.77 16.86 16.35
C GLY A 113 -2.59 17.33 15.50
N ASN A 114 -1.46 17.62 16.12
CA ASN A 114 -0.20 17.83 15.41
C ASN A 114 0.09 16.61 14.53
N ASP A 115 0.15 16.83 13.22
CA ASP A 115 0.57 15.78 12.27
C ASP A 115 2.06 15.48 12.54
N THR A 116 2.31 14.45 13.32
CA THR A 116 3.68 14.05 13.70
C THR A 116 4.32 13.09 12.70
N ILE A 117 3.54 12.55 11.77
CA ILE A 117 4.01 11.62 10.74
C ILE A 117 3.67 12.22 9.37
N LEU A 118 4.68 12.47 8.57
CA LEU A 118 4.58 12.83 7.15
C LEU A 118 5.20 11.70 6.33
N ILE A 119 4.41 11.13 5.41
CA ILE A 119 4.89 10.11 4.49
C ILE A 119 4.84 10.71 3.09
N ASP A 120 5.99 10.83 2.45
CA ASP A 120 6.12 11.24 1.05
C ASP A 120 6.57 10.03 0.22
N LEU A 121 5.70 9.56 -0.67
CA LEU A 121 5.96 8.44 -1.58
C LEU A 121 6.41 8.93 -2.97
N SER A 122 6.62 10.23 -3.15
CA SER A 122 7.09 10.78 -4.42
C SER A 122 8.52 10.31 -4.73
N SER A 123 8.86 10.29 -5.99
CA SER A 123 10.22 10.03 -6.48
C SER A 123 10.82 11.32 -7.06
N TRP A 124 12.12 11.31 -7.38
CA TRP A 124 12.79 12.42 -8.07
C TRP A 124 12.11 12.79 -9.40
N ASP A 125 11.52 11.80 -10.10
CA ASP A 125 10.73 11.97 -11.31
C ASP A 125 9.23 11.84 -10.98
N LYS A 126 8.72 12.80 -10.22
CA LYS A 126 7.36 12.77 -9.68
C LYS A 126 6.30 12.82 -10.78
N GLU A 127 6.47 13.68 -11.78
CA GLU A 127 5.47 13.88 -12.85
C GLU A 127 5.28 12.61 -13.68
N SER A 128 6.38 12.04 -14.18
CA SER A 128 6.37 10.82 -14.99
C SER A 128 5.77 9.62 -14.22
N ILE A 129 6.07 9.47 -12.94
CA ILE A 129 5.51 8.39 -12.12
C ILE A 129 4.03 8.59 -11.86
N SER A 130 3.59 9.81 -11.58
CA SER A 130 2.18 10.15 -11.36
C SER A 130 1.31 9.83 -12.58
N GLU A 131 1.77 10.20 -13.78
CA GLU A 131 1.09 9.89 -15.03
C GLU A 131 0.96 8.38 -15.26
N LYS A 132 2.05 7.63 -15.02
CA LYS A 132 2.06 6.16 -15.14
C LYS A 132 1.09 5.51 -14.15
N ILE A 133 1.06 5.96 -12.90
CA ILE A 133 0.12 5.47 -11.88
C ILE A 133 -1.32 5.71 -12.33
N THR A 134 -1.66 6.92 -12.78
CA THR A 134 -3.00 7.28 -13.23
C THR A 134 -3.45 6.43 -14.42
N LEU A 135 -2.56 6.23 -15.40
CA LEU A 135 -2.86 5.40 -16.56
C LEU A 135 -3.07 3.92 -16.16
N ILE A 136 -2.21 3.39 -15.29
CA ILE A 136 -2.34 1.99 -14.81
C ILE A 136 -3.60 1.80 -13.97
N GLN A 137 -3.97 2.75 -13.11
CA GLN A 137 -5.24 2.72 -12.37
C GLN A 137 -6.43 2.71 -13.33
N THR A 138 -6.43 3.59 -14.33
CA THR A 138 -7.45 3.60 -15.38
C THR A 138 -7.55 2.25 -16.10
N ALA A 139 -6.41 1.63 -16.41
CA ALA A 139 -6.36 0.32 -17.05
C ALA A 139 -6.98 -0.79 -16.17
N ILE A 140 -6.68 -0.79 -14.87
CA ILE A 140 -7.24 -1.73 -13.88
C ILE A 140 -8.76 -1.54 -13.78
N ASP A 141 -9.22 -0.30 -13.60
CA ASP A 141 -10.64 0.04 -13.41
C ASP A 141 -11.48 -0.29 -14.65
N THR A 142 -10.92 -0.03 -15.86
CA THR A 142 -11.58 -0.28 -17.14
C THR A 142 -11.33 -1.71 -17.67
N LYS A 143 -10.59 -2.53 -16.93
CA LYS A 143 -10.22 -3.91 -17.30
C LYS A 143 -9.57 -4.00 -18.69
N ARG A 144 -8.59 -3.15 -18.95
CA ARG A 144 -7.84 -3.09 -20.20
C ARG A 144 -6.36 -3.41 -19.97
N ALA A 145 -5.77 -4.08 -20.96
CA ALA A 145 -4.32 -4.34 -20.96
C ALA A 145 -3.54 -3.04 -21.16
N ILE A 146 -2.27 -3.05 -20.76
CA ILE A 146 -1.32 -1.96 -21.01
C ILE A 146 -0.13 -2.48 -21.81
N CYS A 147 0.40 -1.64 -22.70
CA CYS A 147 1.65 -1.91 -23.43
C CYS A 147 2.70 -0.85 -23.07
N PHE A 148 3.96 -1.26 -23.03
CA PHE A 148 5.10 -0.40 -22.72
C PHE A 148 6.41 -1.03 -23.15
N ASP A 149 7.44 -0.22 -23.29
CA ASP A 149 8.82 -0.69 -23.39
C ASP A 149 9.42 -0.81 -21.99
N TYR A 150 10.09 -1.93 -21.74
CA TYR A 150 10.67 -2.22 -20.44
C TYR A 150 12.18 -2.38 -20.53
N TYR A 151 12.88 -1.55 -19.75
CA TYR A 151 14.33 -1.54 -19.64
C TYR A 151 14.78 -2.41 -18.46
N SER A 152 15.47 -3.50 -18.75
CA SER A 152 16.09 -4.36 -17.76
C SER A 152 17.60 -4.40 -17.94
N PRO A 153 18.40 -4.79 -16.94
CA PRO A 153 19.84 -4.91 -17.09
C PRO A 153 20.30 -5.85 -18.22
N LYS A 154 19.40 -6.75 -18.66
CA LYS A 154 19.71 -7.76 -19.69
C LYS A 154 19.27 -7.35 -21.09
N ALA A 155 18.18 -6.61 -21.22
CA ALA A 155 17.63 -6.24 -22.52
C ALA A 155 16.48 -5.21 -22.38
N GLU A 156 16.28 -4.46 -23.46
CA GLU A 156 15.04 -3.71 -23.74
C GLU A 156 14.04 -4.63 -24.42
N SER A 157 12.75 -4.49 -24.08
CA SER A 157 11.71 -5.34 -24.66
C SER A 157 10.31 -4.73 -24.49
N ALA A 158 9.53 -4.77 -25.57
CA ALA A 158 8.12 -4.44 -25.51
C ALA A 158 7.34 -5.45 -24.63
N ARG A 159 6.40 -4.97 -23.86
CA ARG A 159 5.55 -5.75 -22.98
C ARG A 159 4.09 -5.41 -23.21
N LEU A 160 3.27 -6.45 -23.16
CA LEU A 160 1.81 -6.35 -23.07
C LEU A 160 1.41 -7.13 -21.82
N ILE A 161 0.76 -6.47 -20.88
CA ILE A 161 0.36 -7.07 -19.61
C ILE A 161 -1.09 -6.79 -19.27
N ASP A 162 -1.70 -7.69 -18.52
CA ASP A 162 -2.98 -7.49 -17.83
C ASP A 162 -2.66 -6.97 -16.42
N PRO A 163 -2.85 -5.66 -16.10
CA PRO A 163 -2.49 -5.12 -14.80
C PRO A 163 -3.56 -5.45 -13.76
N TYR A 164 -3.14 -5.74 -12.51
CA TYR A 164 -4.05 -6.06 -11.41
C TYR A 164 -3.81 -5.22 -10.16
N TYR A 165 -2.56 -4.91 -9.80
CA TYR A 165 -2.23 -4.15 -8.61
C TYR A 165 -1.11 -3.15 -8.87
N LEU A 166 -1.26 -1.94 -8.31
CA LEU A 166 -0.16 -1.01 -8.08
C LEU A 166 0.42 -1.27 -6.68
N ILE A 167 1.73 -1.34 -6.59
CA ILE A 167 2.43 -1.74 -5.37
C ILE A 167 3.55 -0.74 -5.12
N PHE A 168 3.58 -0.15 -3.91
CA PHE A 168 4.75 0.60 -3.44
C PHE A 168 5.56 -0.29 -2.51
N LYS A 169 6.77 -0.61 -2.90
CA LYS A 169 7.69 -1.46 -2.13
C LYS A 169 9.14 -1.13 -2.47
N TRP A 170 10.04 -1.32 -1.52
CA TRP A 170 11.47 -1.02 -1.69
C TRP A 170 11.71 0.38 -2.28
N SER A 171 11.02 1.38 -1.70
CA SER A 171 11.07 2.79 -2.11
C SER A 171 10.79 3.02 -3.61
N SER A 172 9.97 2.17 -4.22
CA SER A 172 9.65 2.24 -5.64
C SER A 172 8.24 1.76 -5.93
N TRP A 173 7.66 2.30 -7.01
CA TRP A 173 6.38 1.86 -7.53
C TRP A 173 6.53 0.73 -8.53
N TYR A 174 5.63 -0.22 -8.45
CA TYR A 174 5.54 -1.37 -9.33
C TYR A 174 4.10 -1.61 -9.77
N VAL A 175 3.93 -2.22 -10.95
CA VAL A 175 2.67 -2.87 -11.32
C VAL A 175 2.86 -4.38 -11.29
N TRP A 176 1.92 -5.05 -10.65
CA TRP A 176 1.76 -6.50 -10.71
C TRP A 176 0.75 -6.84 -11.77
N GLY A 177 1.11 -7.70 -12.71
CA GLY A 177 0.25 -8.09 -13.80
C GLY A 177 0.70 -9.37 -14.47
N PHE A 178 -0.20 -9.92 -15.29
CA PHE A 178 0.12 -11.09 -16.11
C PHE A 178 0.77 -10.65 -17.43
N CYS A 179 2.02 -11.03 -17.61
CA CYS A 179 2.78 -10.74 -18.82
C CYS A 179 2.38 -11.73 -19.93
N ARG A 180 1.67 -11.25 -20.95
CA ARG A 180 1.19 -12.11 -22.05
C ARG A 180 2.32 -12.72 -22.85
N GLY A 181 3.43 -12.00 -23.06
CA GLY A 181 4.60 -12.51 -23.77
C GLY A 181 5.42 -13.55 -23.00
N LYS A 182 5.28 -13.60 -21.65
CA LYS A 182 5.97 -14.58 -20.80
C LYS A 182 5.03 -15.62 -20.20
N GLN A 183 3.71 -15.47 -20.41
CA GLN A 183 2.66 -16.35 -19.89
C GLN A 183 2.77 -16.57 -18.36
N ASP A 184 3.11 -15.48 -17.62
CA ASP A 184 3.36 -15.56 -16.19
C ASP A 184 3.08 -14.23 -15.49
N PHE A 185 2.74 -14.30 -14.18
CA PHE A 185 2.60 -13.11 -13.35
C PHE A 185 3.96 -12.50 -13.03
N ARG A 186 4.08 -11.20 -13.21
CA ARG A 186 5.33 -10.47 -13.00
C ARG A 186 5.10 -9.10 -12.40
N MET A 187 6.12 -8.65 -11.69
CA MET A 187 6.19 -7.31 -11.15
C MET A 187 7.13 -6.45 -12.01
N PHE A 188 6.64 -5.30 -12.47
CA PHE A 188 7.38 -4.37 -13.30
C PHE A 188 7.55 -3.03 -12.57
N LYS A 189 8.79 -2.56 -12.45
CA LYS A 189 9.12 -1.28 -11.83
C LYS A 189 8.74 -0.14 -12.75
N LEU A 190 7.93 0.83 -12.28
CA LEU A 190 7.41 1.93 -13.12
C LEU A 190 8.52 2.82 -13.70
N ASN A 191 9.61 3.05 -12.95
CA ASN A 191 10.76 3.83 -13.40
C ASN A 191 11.53 3.17 -14.59
N ARG A 192 11.25 1.90 -14.90
CA ARG A 192 11.86 1.16 -16.00
C ARG A 192 10.91 1.00 -17.20
N MET A 193 9.76 1.68 -17.17
CA MET A 193 8.79 1.68 -18.26
C MET A 193 8.92 2.96 -19.06
N ASP A 194 8.84 2.83 -20.35
CA ASP A 194 8.71 3.95 -21.28
C ASP A 194 7.57 3.68 -22.26
N ARG A 195 7.05 4.74 -22.91
CA ARG A 195 5.95 4.65 -23.87
C ARG A 195 4.77 3.81 -23.35
N LEU A 196 4.36 4.07 -22.11
CA LEU A 196 3.25 3.37 -21.48
C LEU A 196 1.93 3.84 -22.08
N GLU A 197 1.17 2.91 -22.64
CA GLU A 197 -0.11 3.18 -23.29
C GLU A 197 -1.18 2.19 -22.86
N LEU A 198 -2.44 2.66 -22.90
CA LEU A 198 -3.61 1.83 -22.68
C LEU A 198 -3.93 1.04 -23.96
N SER A 199 -3.84 -0.27 -23.91
CA SER A 199 -4.19 -1.13 -25.05
C SER A 199 -5.71 -1.14 -25.30
N ALA A 200 -6.12 -1.37 -26.54
CA ALA A 200 -7.53 -1.63 -26.85
C ALA A 200 -8.02 -3.01 -26.36
N GLU A 201 -7.10 -3.91 -26.04
CA GLU A 201 -7.42 -5.29 -25.67
C GLU A 201 -7.92 -5.38 -24.23
N PRO A 202 -9.00 -6.13 -23.96
CA PRO A 202 -9.48 -6.36 -22.61
C PRO A 202 -8.53 -7.30 -21.85
N ILE A 203 -8.55 -7.20 -20.52
CA ILE A 203 -7.91 -8.17 -19.63
C ILE A 203 -8.60 -9.53 -19.79
N ALA A 204 -7.84 -10.60 -19.94
CA ALA A 204 -8.39 -11.94 -19.98
C ALA A 204 -8.93 -12.35 -18.60
N ASN A 205 -10.08 -13.03 -18.59
CA ASN A 205 -10.63 -13.57 -17.34
C ASN A 205 -9.75 -14.73 -16.85
N ARG A 206 -9.08 -14.51 -15.71
CA ARG A 206 -8.20 -15.51 -15.06
C ARG A 206 -8.23 -15.36 -13.55
N GLU A 207 -7.87 -16.40 -12.84
CA GLU A 207 -7.64 -16.33 -11.40
C GLU A 207 -6.46 -15.41 -11.11
N ILE A 208 -6.71 -14.37 -10.32
CA ILE A 208 -5.67 -13.38 -9.97
C ILE A 208 -4.89 -13.94 -8.79
N ARG A 209 -3.59 -14.18 -9.01
CA ARG A 209 -2.68 -14.53 -7.93
C ARG A 209 -2.19 -13.24 -7.26
N PHE A 210 -2.40 -13.15 -5.94
CA PHE A 210 -1.80 -12.08 -5.16
C PHE A 210 -0.28 -12.29 -5.09
N PRO A 211 0.53 -11.23 -5.25
CA PRO A 211 1.99 -11.38 -5.18
C PRO A 211 2.44 -11.82 -3.79
N GLU A 212 3.14 -12.92 -3.72
CA GLU A 212 3.86 -13.35 -2.52
C GLU A 212 5.13 -12.51 -2.43
N PHE A 213 5.20 -11.63 -1.42
CA PHE A 213 6.33 -10.72 -1.23
C PHE A 213 7.45 -11.34 -0.39
N GLU A 214 7.75 -12.59 -0.59
CA GLU A 214 8.95 -13.16 -0.01
C GLU A 214 10.20 -12.56 -0.67
N ILE A 215 11.06 -11.96 0.15
CA ILE A 215 12.32 -11.33 -0.31
C ILE A 215 13.13 -12.33 -1.16
N LYS A 216 13.17 -13.60 -0.75
CA LYS A 216 13.89 -14.67 -1.43
C LYS A 216 13.42 -14.93 -2.87
N THR A 217 12.14 -14.66 -3.19
CA THR A 217 11.60 -14.86 -4.54
C THR A 217 12.10 -13.78 -5.51
N PHE A 218 12.31 -12.56 -5.02
CA PHE A 218 12.72 -11.41 -5.85
C PHE A 218 14.24 -11.19 -5.82
N PHE A 219 14.89 -11.55 -4.73
CA PHE A 219 16.33 -11.44 -4.51
C PHE A 219 16.83 -12.79 -3.99
N PRO A 220 17.09 -13.77 -4.91
CA PRO A 220 17.58 -15.07 -4.50
C PRO A 220 18.94 -14.90 -3.83
N ALA A 221 19.03 -15.30 -2.57
CA ALA A 221 20.27 -15.32 -1.80
C ALA A 221 21.11 -16.51 -2.26
N ASN A 222 21.84 -16.34 -3.37
CA ASN A 222 22.62 -17.38 -4.02
C ASN A 222 24.14 -17.26 -3.79
N VAL A 223 24.54 -16.22 -3.06
CA VAL A 223 25.94 -15.97 -2.70
C VAL A 223 26.02 -15.67 -1.21
N HIS A 224 26.84 -16.40 -0.48
CA HIS A 224 27.25 -16.08 0.88
C HIS A 224 28.45 -15.14 0.82
N LEU A 225 28.20 -13.86 1.10
CA LEU A 225 29.24 -12.83 1.09
C LEU A 225 29.85 -12.68 2.47
N LYS A 226 31.19 -12.70 2.52
CA LYS A 226 31.98 -12.27 3.67
C LYS A 226 32.94 -11.18 3.21
N ALA A 227 32.87 -10.00 3.81
CA ALA A 227 33.65 -8.85 3.40
C ALA A 227 34.07 -8.00 4.61
N ALA A 228 35.27 -7.45 4.56
CA ALA A 228 35.79 -6.50 5.54
C ALA A 228 35.60 -5.06 5.01
N PHE A 229 34.95 -4.21 5.80
CA PHE A 229 34.72 -2.82 5.48
C PHE A 229 35.56 -1.89 6.36
N ASP A 230 35.98 -0.78 5.77
CA ASP A 230 36.59 0.31 6.49
C ASP A 230 35.64 0.85 7.58
N PRO A 231 36.12 1.26 8.75
CA PRO A 231 35.27 1.79 9.84
C PRO A 231 34.37 2.95 9.41
N SER A 232 34.78 3.77 8.45
CA SER A 232 33.99 4.88 7.90
C SER A 232 32.70 4.44 7.21
N MET A 233 32.58 3.17 6.82
CA MET A 233 31.38 2.59 6.20
C MET A 233 30.32 2.11 7.20
N LYS A 234 30.57 2.28 8.50
CA LYS A 234 29.64 1.83 9.56
C LYS A 234 28.22 2.37 9.39
N TRP A 235 28.08 3.65 9.06
CA TRP A 235 26.81 4.30 8.81
C TRP A 235 26.05 3.61 7.66
N HIS A 236 26.76 3.28 6.58
CA HIS A 236 26.20 2.67 5.38
C HIS A 236 25.68 1.24 5.64
N LEU A 237 26.43 0.45 6.43
CA LEU A 237 26.00 -0.88 6.82
C LEU A 237 24.78 -0.81 7.76
N ILE A 238 24.77 0.13 8.73
CA ILE A 238 23.64 0.31 9.64
C ILE A 238 22.37 0.72 8.90
N GLU A 239 22.48 1.67 7.97
CA GLU A 239 21.35 2.21 7.20
C GLU A 239 20.67 1.13 6.33
N ASN A 240 21.47 0.28 5.69
CA ASN A 240 20.96 -0.70 4.73
C ASN A 240 20.63 -2.06 5.34
N TYR A 241 21.36 -2.49 6.38
CA TYR A 241 21.29 -3.84 6.92
C TYR A 241 21.09 -3.91 8.44
N GLY A 242 21.15 -2.78 9.13
CA GLY A 242 20.99 -2.71 10.58
C GLY A 242 22.30 -2.92 11.36
N SER A 243 22.28 -2.57 12.65
CA SER A 243 23.46 -2.60 13.53
C SER A 243 24.00 -4.00 13.84
N SER A 244 23.19 -5.05 13.60
CA SER A 244 23.57 -6.46 13.81
C SER A 244 24.19 -7.13 12.58
N SER A 245 24.34 -6.42 11.46
CA SER A 245 24.81 -6.98 10.20
C SER A 245 26.33 -7.17 10.12
N PHE A 246 27.10 -6.65 11.06
CA PHE A 246 28.54 -6.73 11.10
C PHE A 246 29.09 -6.88 12.51
N THR A 247 30.34 -7.34 12.61
CA THR A 247 31.11 -7.39 13.85
C THR A 247 32.36 -6.52 13.70
N ILE A 248 32.72 -5.79 14.77
CA ILE A 248 33.97 -4.99 14.80
C ILE A 248 35.12 -5.91 15.15
N GLN A 249 36.19 -5.89 14.35
CA GLN A 249 37.39 -6.70 14.53
C GLN A 249 38.42 -5.97 15.41
N GLU A 250 39.51 -6.64 15.76
CA GLU A 250 40.60 -6.08 16.58
C GLU A 250 41.34 -4.89 15.92
N ASP A 251 41.33 -4.83 14.59
CA ASP A 251 41.89 -3.76 13.76
C ASP A 251 40.86 -2.65 13.42
N ASP A 252 39.74 -2.60 14.13
CA ASP A 252 38.59 -1.71 13.93
C ASP A 252 37.84 -1.94 12.61
N SER A 253 38.25 -2.86 11.74
CA SER A 253 37.51 -3.20 10.53
C SER A 253 36.14 -3.80 10.85
N LEU A 254 35.18 -3.67 9.93
CA LEU A 254 33.81 -4.16 10.09
C LEU A 254 33.66 -5.42 9.26
N LEU A 255 33.58 -6.58 9.91
CA LEU A 255 33.32 -7.84 9.25
C LEU A 255 31.82 -8.00 9.01
N PHE A 256 31.44 -7.94 7.74
CA PHE A 256 30.06 -8.16 7.25
C PHE A 256 29.92 -9.56 6.67
N GLU A 257 28.85 -10.26 7.04
CA GLU A 257 28.57 -11.61 6.57
C GLU A 257 27.08 -11.78 6.31
N MET A 258 26.68 -12.05 5.05
CA MET A 258 25.28 -12.14 4.65
C MET A 258 25.08 -12.90 3.35
N ASP A 259 23.93 -13.61 3.27
CA ASP A 259 23.47 -14.21 2.00
C ASP A 259 22.83 -13.14 1.11
N MET A 260 23.33 -13.00 -0.13
CA MET A 260 22.96 -11.94 -1.06
C MET A 260 22.69 -12.46 -2.48
N ASP A 261 22.04 -11.65 -3.32
CA ASP A 261 21.93 -11.92 -4.76
C ASP A 261 23.22 -11.53 -5.47
N GLU A 262 23.81 -12.49 -6.18
CA GLU A 262 25.08 -12.32 -6.89
C GLU A 262 25.05 -11.17 -7.91
N ASN A 263 23.91 -10.95 -8.57
CA ASN A 263 23.78 -9.86 -9.56
C ASN A 263 23.77 -8.47 -8.91
N GLY A 264 23.27 -8.35 -7.69
CA GLY A 264 23.21 -7.10 -6.94
C GLY A 264 24.51 -6.80 -6.18
N VAL A 265 25.17 -7.84 -5.65
CA VAL A 265 26.32 -7.69 -4.74
C VAL A 265 27.51 -7.00 -5.38
N ILE A 266 27.82 -7.30 -6.64
CA ILE A 266 28.96 -6.69 -7.34
C ILE A 266 28.76 -5.16 -7.49
N ALA A 267 27.59 -4.74 -7.96
CA ALA A 267 27.30 -3.32 -8.13
C ALA A 267 27.33 -2.57 -6.78
N TRP A 268 26.81 -3.20 -5.72
CA TRP A 268 26.83 -2.67 -4.36
C TRP A 268 28.27 -2.54 -3.83
N LEU A 269 29.10 -3.59 -3.95
CA LEU A 269 30.50 -3.55 -3.52
C LEU A 269 31.29 -2.48 -4.27
N LEU A 270 31.07 -2.34 -5.58
CA LEU A 270 31.71 -1.29 -6.38
C LEU A 270 31.30 0.13 -5.94
N SER A 271 30.07 0.31 -5.44
CA SER A 271 29.64 1.61 -4.88
C SER A 271 30.35 1.99 -3.58
N CYS A 272 30.93 1.00 -2.89
CA CYS A 272 31.74 1.23 -1.69
C CYS A 272 33.19 1.65 -2.00
N GLY A 273 33.60 1.62 -3.27
CA GLY A 273 34.93 2.02 -3.72
C GLY A 273 36.04 1.16 -3.11
N ASP A 274 37.08 1.82 -2.61
CA ASP A 274 38.24 1.20 -1.94
C ASP A 274 38.00 0.88 -0.45
N LYS A 275 36.78 1.10 0.04
CA LYS A 275 36.40 0.92 1.46
C LYS A 275 35.94 -0.49 1.79
N VAL A 276 36.02 -1.44 0.86
CA VAL A 276 35.60 -2.82 1.07
C VAL A 276 36.61 -3.81 0.47
N THR A 277 36.91 -4.85 1.25
CA THR A 277 37.70 -6.00 0.79
C THR A 277 36.82 -7.25 0.90
N VAL A 278 36.57 -7.90 -0.24
CA VAL A 278 35.85 -9.17 -0.26
C VAL A 278 36.74 -10.27 0.29
N LEU A 279 36.28 -11.02 1.27
CA LEU A 279 36.98 -12.15 1.86
C LEU A 279 36.51 -13.47 1.23
N GLU A 280 35.21 -13.63 1.03
CA GLU A 280 34.55 -14.78 0.40
C GLU A 280 33.28 -14.31 -0.34
N PRO A 281 32.87 -15.03 -1.42
CA PRO A 281 33.55 -16.14 -2.08
C PRO A 281 34.61 -15.67 -3.12
N GLN A 282 35.42 -16.57 -3.56
CA GLN A 282 36.45 -16.30 -4.57
C GLN A 282 35.85 -15.79 -5.89
N SER A 283 34.68 -16.29 -6.29
CA SER A 283 34.00 -15.88 -7.53
C SER A 283 33.65 -14.37 -7.52
N VAL A 284 33.27 -13.81 -6.37
CA VAL A 284 32.99 -12.37 -6.21
C VAL A 284 34.27 -11.57 -6.27
N LYS A 285 35.36 -12.03 -5.65
CA LYS A 285 36.69 -11.38 -5.75
C LYS A 285 37.15 -11.25 -7.20
N GLU A 286 37.07 -12.35 -7.96
CA GLU A 286 37.47 -12.37 -9.36
C GLU A 286 36.66 -11.40 -10.22
N LYS A 287 35.34 -11.37 -10.03
CA LYS A 287 34.46 -10.39 -10.70
C LYS A 287 34.80 -8.96 -10.32
N MET A 288 35.02 -8.67 -9.03
CA MET A 288 35.46 -7.35 -8.57
C MET A 288 36.76 -6.91 -9.23
N LEU A 289 37.75 -7.79 -9.25
CA LEU A 289 39.04 -7.53 -9.91
C LEU A 289 38.88 -7.26 -11.41
N GLN A 290 38.09 -8.09 -12.10
CA GLN A 290 37.81 -7.92 -13.53
C GLN A 290 37.17 -6.57 -13.83
N VAL A 291 36.15 -6.16 -13.05
CA VAL A 291 35.45 -4.89 -13.27
C VAL A 291 36.36 -3.70 -12.90
N ALA A 292 37.09 -3.79 -11.79
CA ALA A 292 38.05 -2.75 -11.38
C ALA A 292 39.16 -2.55 -12.45
N SER A 293 39.69 -3.61 -13.00
CA SER A 293 40.68 -3.55 -14.08
C SER A 293 40.10 -2.94 -15.36
N ALA A 294 38.87 -3.30 -15.71
CA ALA A 294 38.19 -2.72 -16.87
C ALA A 294 37.85 -1.22 -16.66
N ILE A 295 37.58 -0.79 -15.43
CA ILE A 295 37.40 0.63 -15.10
C ILE A 295 38.76 1.33 -15.24
N ALA A 296 39.82 0.83 -14.60
CA ALA A 296 41.13 1.43 -14.63
C ALA A 296 41.65 1.63 -16.06
N SER A 297 41.46 0.64 -16.94
CA SER A 297 41.90 0.70 -18.35
C SER A 297 41.22 1.84 -19.14
N LYS A 298 40.05 2.30 -18.77
CA LYS A 298 39.34 3.43 -19.41
C LYS A 298 39.92 4.81 -19.08
N TYR A 299 40.72 4.90 -18.00
CA TYR A 299 41.28 6.14 -17.49
C TYR A 299 42.83 6.16 -17.56
N GLN A 300 43.44 5.17 -18.22
CA GLN A 300 44.89 5.06 -18.41
C GLN A 300 45.36 5.58 -19.79
N GLU A 301 44.51 6.35 -20.51
CA GLU A 301 44.88 7.04 -21.76
C GLU A 301 45.62 8.35 -21.52
#